data_254e2d5a1f2b54748eec71e16f3828d0
#
_entry.id   254e2d5a1f2b54748eec71e16f3828d0
#
_cell.length_a   1.000
_cell.length_b   1.000
_cell.length_c   1.000
_cell.angle_alpha   90.00
_cell.angle_beta   90.00
_cell.angle_gamma   90.00
#
_symmetry.space_group_name_H-M   'P 1'
#
loop_
_entity.id
_entity.type
_entity.pdbx_description
1 polymer ?
#
loop_
_entity_poly.entity_id
_entity_poly.type
_entity_poly.pdbx_seq_one_letter_code
_entity_poly.pdbx_strand_id
1 'polypeptide(L)'
;MSRVIAVACLSTACATAPITYASRAADAEAAARDAVRRESQLNVASIPQNTLSVSPLTVLSTDTSYASLGYGFASLLVNDLSQSAQLALVERLRLEAVLRELDLAKRGRIDTLTAPRLGKLIGARQAVVGSLDLRTRGNVRVQSYVANTTTGKVGSSLTGSSTLNQIFDAEKSLVFRLFDVLGVKLTPEERRTIEAHATRSLVAFLAFSRGSRAEAFGDFPAALGHYSEAVRLDPTFTVAQARRAALETPVRAVAGPVVGLSRVIGVSTDLINRPSAGTVGTAADAPSSAGRQLVTFTVIVRTP
;
A
#
# COMPACT_ATOMS: atom_id res chain seq x y z
N MET A 1 56.72 -24.67 35.70
CA MET A 1 56.22 -24.72 34.28
C MET A 1 54.70 -24.47 34.27
N SER A 2 54.25 -23.20 34.17
CA SER A 2 52.84 -22.84 34.18
C SER A 2 52.40 -22.63 32.71
N ARG A 3 51.43 -23.42 32.28
CA ARG A 3 50.81 -23.28 30.98
C ARG A 3 49.64 -22.27 31.05
N VAL A 4 49.76 -21.13 30.38
CA VAL A 4 48.70 -20.19 30.20
C VAL A 4 47.87 -20.66 28.99
N ILE A 5 46.59 -21.01 29.20
CA ILE A 5 45.66 -21.32 28.15
C ILE A 5 44.96 -20.01 27.77
N ALA A 6 45.26 -19.46 26.60
CA ALA A 6 44.57 -18.31 26.04
C ALA A 6 43.25 -18.80 25.46
N VAL A 7 42.10 -18.41 26.05
CA VAL A 7 40.78 -18.61 25.52
C VAL A 7 40.50 -17.45 24.54
N ALA A 8 40.51 -17.76 23.23
CA ALA A 8 40.11 -16.82 22.21
C ALA A 8 38.58 -16.77 22.17
N CYS A 9 38.00 -15.69 22.71
CA CYS A 9 36.58 -15.38 22.51
C CYS A 9 36.37 -14.94 21.03
N LEU A 10 35.87 -15.85 20.19
CA LEU A 10 35.30 -15.47 18.89
C LEU A 10 33.98 -14.75 19.15
N SER A 11 33.99 -13.42 19.15
CA SER A 11 32.80 -12.60 19.07
C SER A 11 32.25 -12.68 17.65
N THR A 12 31.31 -13.58 17.42
CA THR A 12 30.48 -13.59 16.20
C THR A 12 29.58 -12.36 16.24
N ALA A 13 30.03 -11.27 15.61
CA ALA A 13 29.18 -10.14 15.30
C ALA A 13 28.12 -10.62 14.29
N CYS A 14 26.90 -10.88 14.76
CA CYS A 14 25.73 -11.00 13.87
C CYS A 14 25.54 -9.66 13.14
N ALA A 15 26.18 -9.51 12.00
CA ALA A 15 25.88 -8.40 11.08
C ALA A 15 24.49 -8.63 10.53
N THR A 16 23.48 -7.95 11.08
CA THR A 16 22.16 -7.91 10.49
C THR A 16 22.27 -7.25 9.11
N ALA A 17 22.02 -8.02 8.06
CA ALA A 17 22.03 -7.49 6.69
C ALA A 17 21.01 -6.35 6.57
N PRO A 18 21.30 -5.29 5.79
CA PRO A 18 20.36 -4.20 5.59
C PRO A 18 19.10 -4.73 4.91
N ILE A 19 17.94 -4.37 5.46
CA ILE A 19 16.63 -4.70 4.86
C ILE A 19 16.49 -3.85 3.57
N THR A 20 16.47 -4.50 2.43
CA THR A 20 16.28 -3.83 1.14
C THR A 20 14.81 -3.84 0.73
N TYR A 21 14.44 -2.99 -0.22
CA TYR A 21 13.09 -3.03 -0.79
C TYR A 21 12.77 -4.40 -1.43
N ALA A 22 13.77 -5.02 -2.06
CA ALA A 22 13.64 -6.35 -2.65
C ALA A 22 13.39 -7.44 -1.60
N SER A 23 14.06 -7.39 -0.43
CA SER A 23 13.80 -8.36 0.65
C SER A 23 12.39 -8.20 1.22
N ARG A 24 11.90 -6.97 1.40
CA ARG A 24 10.52 -6.72 1.83
C ARG A 24 9.48 -7.23 0.81
N ALA A 25 9.78 -7.12 -0.48
CA ALA A 25 8.93 -7.67 -1.52
C ALA A 25 8.88 -9.21 -1.45
N ALA A 26 10.02 -9.87 -1.22
CA ALA A 26 10.08 -11.31 -1.04
C ALA A 26 9.30 -11.79 0.19
N ASP A 27 9.40 -11.06 1.30
CA ASP A 27 8.62 -11.33 2.52
C ASP A 27 7.11 -11.18 2.26
N ALA A 28 6.71 -10.13 1.53
CA ALA A 28 5.32 -9.91 1.15
C ALA A 28 4.78 -11.05 0.24
N GLU A 29 5.60 -11.57 -0.68
CA GLU A 29 5.23 -12.73 -1.52
C GLU A 29 5.08 -14.01 -0.70
N ALA A 30 5.97 -14.27 0.24
CA ALA A 30 5.86 -15.41 1.14
C ALA A 30 4.58 -15.33 1.98
N ALA A 31 4.26 -14.14 2.52
CA ALA A 31 3.04 -13.89 3.27
C ALA A 31 1.79 -14.03 2.40
N ALA A 32 1.82 -13.60 1.13
CA ALA A 32 0.72 -13.75 0.19
C ALA A 32 0.41 -15.23 -0.09
N ARG A 33 1.44 -16.03 -0.39
CA ARG A 33 1.29 -17.48 -0.59
C ARG A 33 0.70 -18.16 0.64
N ASP A 34 1.15 -17.78 1.83
CA ASP A 34 0.64 -18.34 3.08
C ASP A 34 -0.83 -17.95 3.30
N ALA A 35 -1.18 -16.67 3.08
CA ALA A 35 -2.56 -16.19 3.21
C ALA A 35 -3.52 -16.92 2.27
N VAL A 36 -3.12 -17.17 1.02
CA VAL A 36 -3.93 -17.94 0.06
C VAL A 36 -4.10 -19.38 0.50
N ARG A 37 -3.02 -20.04 0.97
CA ARG A 37 -3.10 -21.42 1.48
C ARG A 37 -4.03 -21.56 2.68
N ARG A 38 -4.07 -20.56 3.57
CA ARG A 38 -4.87 -20.57 4.81
C ARG A 38 -6.14 -19.72 4.70
N GLU A 39 -6.63 -19.46 3.50
CA GLU A 39 -7.76 -18.55 3.26
C GLU A 39 -9.00 -18.93 4.09
N SER A 40 -9.30 -20.21 4.25
CA SER A 40 -10.43 -20.69 5.05
C SER A 40 -10.29 -20.42 6.55
N GLN A 41 -9.06 -20.26 7.05
CA GLN A 41 -8.75 -20.04 8.46
C GLN A 41 -8.64 -18.53 8.81
N LEU A 42 -8.69 -17.65 7.82
CA LEU A 42 -8.56 -16.21 8.05
C LEU A 42 -9.76 -15.67 8.85
N ASN A 43 -9.46 -15.10 10.01
CA ASN A 43 -10.48 -14.46 10.85
C ASN A 43 -10.72 -13.01 10.38
N VAL A 44 -11.77 -12.82 9.57
CA VAL A 44 -12.14 -11.50 9.05
C VAL A 44 -12.61 -10.55 10.17
N ALA A 45 -13.14 -11.07 11.28
CA ALA A 45 -13.62 -10.25 12.38
C ALA A 45 -12.46 -9.51 13.10
N SER A 46 -11.23 -10.07 13.06
CA SER A 46 -10.05 -9.46 13.65
C SER A 46 -9.46 -8.29 12.85
N ILE A 47 -9.91 -8.08 11.61
CA ILE A 47 -9.42 -6.99 10.77
C ILE A 47 -9.95 -5.65 11.30
N PRO A 48 -9.07 -4.66 11.60
CA PRO A 48 -9.51 -3.35 12.10
C PRO A 48 -10.45 -2.65 11.12
N GLN A 49 -11.44 -1.94 11.65
CA GLN A 49 -12.53 -1.33 10.86
C GLN A 49 -12.03 -0.26 9.87
N ASN A 50 -10.96 0.44 10.22
CA ASN A 50 -10.39 1.53 9.45
C ASN A 50 -9.32 1.10 8.43
N THR A 51 -9.15 -0.21 8.20
CA THR A 51 -8.17 -0.70 7.22
C THR A 51 -8.74 -0.64 5.81
N LEU A 52 -7.98 0.00 4.93
CA LEU A 52 -8.35 0.25 3.54
C LEU A 52 -7.26 -0.24 2.58
N SER A 53 -7.66 -0.91 1.52
CA SER A 53 -6.81 -1.16 0.37
C SER A 53 -7.29 -0.38 -0.85
N VAL A 54 -6.36 0.05 -1.68
CA VAL A 54 -6.64 0.69 -2.97
C VAL A 54 -5.95 -0.13 -4.05
N SER A 55 -6.73 -0.79 -4.88
CA SER A 55 -6.22 -1.59 -5.98
C SER A 55 -5.90 -0.73 -7.21
N PRO A 56 -4.94 -1.13 -8.06
CA PRO A 56 -4.77 -0.51 -9.36
C PRO A 56 -6.08 -0.48 -10.13
N LEU A 57 -6.43 0.67 -10.72
CA LEU A 57 -7.65 0.79 -11.51
C LEU A 57 -7.48 0.12 -12.88
N THR A 58 -8.51 -0.59 -13.32
CA THR A 58 -8.53 -1.19 -14.66
C THR A 58 -8.60 -0.08 -15.71
N VAL A 59 -7.65 -0.07 -16.63
CA VAL A 59 -7.66 0.91 -17.73
C VAL A 59 -8.37 0.33 -18.94
N LEU A 60 -9.43 1.00 -19.39
CA LEU A 60 -10.17 0.70 -20.60
C LEU A 60 -9.73 1.70 -21.68
N SER A 61 -8.82 1.27 -22.55
CA SER A 61 -8.26 2.10 -23.62
C SER A 61 -7.93 1.24 -24.83
N THR A 62 -8.02 1.84 -26.02
CA THR A 62 -7.47 1.26 -27.27
C THR A 62 -5.99 1.59 -27.44
N ASP A 63 -5.49 2.62 -26.74
CA ASP A 63 -4.09 3.02 -26.74
C ASP A 63 -3.36 2.39 -25.55
N THR A 64 -2.40 1.52 -25.85
CA THR A 64 -1.60 0.79 -24.87
C THR A 64 -0.65 1.69 -24.06
N SER A 65 -0.36 2.91 -24.54
CA SER A 65 0.48 3.87 -23.82
C SER A 65 -0.11 4.25 -22.45
N TYR A 66 -1.43 4.14 -22.29
CA TYR A 66 -2.15 4.42 -21.06
C TYR A 66 -2.29 3.22 -20.12
N ALA A 67 -1.83 2.03 -20.50
CA ALA A 67 -2.02 0.80 -19.71
C ALA A 67 -1.49 0.89 -18.27
N SER A 68 -0.53 1.77 -18.00
CA SER A 68 0.04 1.98 -16.67
C SER A 68 -0.74 2.97 -15.81
N LEU A 69 -1.65 3.78 -16.39
CA LEU A 69 -2.31 4.87 -15.68
C LEU A 69 -3.05 4.41 -14.42
N GLY A 70 -3.65 3.23 -14.45
CA GLY A 70 -4.37 2.70 -13.29
C GLY A 70 -3.50 2.49 -12.06
N TYR A 71 -2.22 2.14 -12.26
CA TYR A 71 -1.23 2.01 -11.18
C TYR A 71 -0.82 3.36 -10.61
N GLY A 72 -0.52 4.33 -11.48
CA GLY A 72 -0.18 5.69 -11.06
C GLY A 72 -1.33 6.37 -10.34
N PHE A 73 -2.55 6.26 -10.88
CA PHE A 73 -3.75 6.84 -10.28
C PHE A 73 -4.03 6.26 -8.88
N ALA A 74 -3.96 4.93 -8.72
CA ALA A 74 -4.07 4.29 -7.42
C ALA A 74 -2.98 4.76 -6.44
N SER A 75 -1.76 5.02 -6.93
CA SER A 75 -0.67 5.54 -6.10
C SER A 75 -0.94 6.97 -5.60
N LEU A 76 -1.55 7.83 -6.42
CA LEU A 76 -1.98 9.16 -5.98
C LEU A 76 -3.12 9.06 -4.96
N LEU A 77 -4.13 8.21 -5.19
CA LEU A 77 -5.20 7.96 -4.23
C LEU A 77 -4.65 7.50 -2.86
N VAL A 78 -3.69 6.57 -2.87
CA VAL A 78 -3.03 6.08 -1.64
C VAL A 78 -2.30 7.21 -0.94
N ASN A 79 -1.55 8.05 -1.69
CA ASN A 79 -0.85 9.21 -1.13
C ASN A 79 -1.82 10.15 -0.41
N ASP A 80 -2.94 10.49 -1.04
CA ASP A 80 -3.88 11.46 -0.49
C ASP A 80 -4.74 10.87 0.65
N LEU A 81 -5.19 9.63 0.52
CA LEU A 81 -5.93 8.94 1.58
C LEU A 81 -5.06 8.74 2.84
N SER A 82 -3.73 8.62 2.68
CA SER A 82 -2.80 8.50 3.79
C SER A 82 -2.61 9.78 4.59
N GLN A 83 -3.10 10.92 4.11
CA GLN A 83 -3.03 12.19 4.85
C GLN A 83 -3.91 12.17 6.11
N SER A 84 -4.96 11.35 6.14
CA SER A 84 -5.79 11.20 7.33
C SER A 84 -5.29 10.08 8.24
N ALA A 85 -5.05 10.39 9.51
CA ALA A 85 -4.69 9.41 10.53
C ALA A 85 -5.85 8.44 10.90
N GLN A 86 -7.07 8.72 10.45
CA GLN A 86 -8.25 7.89 10.70
C GLN A 86 -8.28 6.64 9.83
N LEU A 87 -7.50 6.61 8.73
CA LEU A 87 -7.39 5.46 7.83
C LEU A 87 -6.07 4.72 8.03
N ALA A 88 -6.13 3.41 7.97
CA ALA A 88 -4.98 2.52 7.96
C ALA A 88 -4.89 1.86 6.58
N LEU A 89 -3.98 2.37 5.74
CA LEU A 89 -3.81 1.84 4.38
C LEU A 89 -2.96 0.57 4.39
N VAL A 90 -3.43 -0.45 3.67
CA VAL A 90 -2.67 -1.69 3.50
C VAL A 90 -1.42 -1.42 2.68
N GLU A 91 -0.32 -2.02 3.11
CA GLU A 91 0.97 -1.86 2.43
C GLU A 91 0.87 -2.33 0.96
N ARG A 92 1.39 -1.51 0.07
CA ARG A 92 1.35 -1.76 -1.36
C ARG A 92 2.03 -3.08 -1.75
N LEU A 93 3.21 -3.38 -1.19
CA LEU A 93 3.91 -4.63 -1.46
C LEU A 93 3.06 -5.86 -1.16
N ARG A 94 2.30 -5.82 -0.06
CA ARG A 94 1.38 -6.90 0.32
C ARG A 94 0.23 -7.04 -0.67
N LEU A 95 -0.40 -5.93 -1.05
CA LEU A 95 -1.45 -5.93 -2.07
C LEU A 95 -0.95 -6.53 -3.38
N GLU A 96 0.17 -6.04 -3.88
CA GLU A 96 0.74 -6.48 -5.16
C GLU A 96 1.15 -7.97 -5.11
N ALA A 97 1.70 -8.44 -3.98
CA ALA A 97 2.04 -9.84 -3.80
C ALA A 97 0.80 -10.76 -3.89
N VAL A 98 -0.30 -10.38 -3.23
CA VAL A 98 -1.55 -11.15 -3.30
C VAL A 98 -2.16 -11.08 -4.70
N LEU A 99 -2.10 -9.94 -5.38
CA LEU A 99 -2.57 -9.81 -6.76
C LEU A 99 -1.81 -10.74 -7.71
N ARG A 100 -0.49 -10.85 -7.55
CA ARG A 100 0.33 -11.78 -8.33
C ARG A 100 -0.01 -13.24 -8.01
N GLU A 101 -0.13 -13.60 -6.73
CA GLU A 101 -0.46 -14.96 -6.29
C GLU A 101 -1.82 -15.41 -6.85
N LEU A 102 -2.81 -14.52 -6.89
CA LEU A 102 -4.12 -14.80 -7.46
C LEU A 102 -4.18 -14.71 -8.99
N ASP A 103 -3.07 -14.40 -9.65
CA ASP A 103 -2.97 -14.14 -11.10
C ASP A 103 -3.89 -13.01 -11.61
N LEU A 104 -4.36 -12.16 -10.70
CA LEU A 104 -5.22 -11.02 -11.02
C LEU A 104 -4.45 -9.91 -11.73
N ALA A 105 -3.17 -9.76 -11.42
CA ALA A 105 -2.30 -8.77 -12.07
C ALA A 105 -2.20 -9.01 -13.59
N LYS A 106 -2.14 -10.27 -14.03
CA LYS A 106 -2.08 -10.63 -15.46
C LYS A 106 -3.42 -10.44 -16.15
N ARG A 107 -4.52 -10.71 -15.45
CA ARG A 107 -5.88 -10.59 -15.99
C ARG A 107 -6.32 -9.12 -16.12
N GLY A 108 -5.58 -8.17 -15.50
CA GLY A 108 -5.83 -6.74 -15.59
C GLY A 108 -7.18 -6.28 -15.04
N ARG A 109 -7.88 -7.14 -14.28
CA ARG A 109 -9.24 -6.89 -13.82
C ARG A 109 -9.36 -7.22 -12.34
N ILE A 110 -9.42 -6.18 -11.53
CA ILE A 110 -9.90 -6.25 -10.16
C ILE A 110 -11.27 -5.57 -10.18
N ASP A 111 -12.30 -6.36 -9.99
CA ASP A 111 -13.68 -5.93 -10.04
C ASP A 111 -14.36 -6.07 -8.68
N THR A 112 -15.64 -5.73 -8.63
CA THR A 112 -16.45 -5.79 -7.41
C THR A 112 -16.67 -7.21 -6.90
N LEU A 113 -16.53 -8.24 -7.75
CA LEU A 113 -16.70 -9.64 -7.36
C LEU A 113 -15.44 -10.19 -6.66
N THR A 114 -14.26 -9.74 -7.10
CA THR A 114 -12.97 -10.19 -6.55
C THR A 114 -12.51 -9.36 -5.35
N ALA A 115 -12.99 -8.11 -5.21
CA ALA A 115 -12.57 -7.18 -4.16
C ALA A 115 -12.76 -7.72 -2.72
N PRO A 116 -13.87 -8.36 -2.33
CA PRO A 116 -14.05 -8.89 -0.98
C PRO A 116 -13.02 -9.98 -0.64
N ARG A 117 -12.75 -10.90 -1.57
CA ARG A 117 -11.76 -11.95 -1.41
C ARG A 117 -10.34 -11.36 -1.28
N LEU A 118 -10.00 -10.42 -2.17
CA LEU A 118 -8.72 -9.73 -2.11
C LEU A 118 -8.53 -9.04 -0.77
N GLY A 119 -9.51 -8.24 -0.33
CA GLY A 119 -9.46 -7.54 0.94
C GLY A 119 -9.29 -8.47 2.14
N LYS A 120 -9.97 -9.62 2.16
CA LYS A 120 -9.78 -10.64 3.19
C LYS A 120 -8.33 -11.13 3.24
N LEU A 121 -7.74 -11.47 2.10
CA LEU A 121 -6.37 -11.99 2.01
C LEU A 121 -5.31 -10.98 2.43
N ILE A 122 -5.52 -9.70 2.16
CA ILE A 122 -4.58 -8.64 2.53
C ILE A 122 -4.85 -8.03 3.91
N GLY A 123 -5.94 -8.41 4.56
CA GLY A 123 -6.33 -7.87 5.86
C GLY A 123 -6.89 -6.44 5.77
N ALA A 124 -7.61 -6.11 4.71
CA ALA A 124 -8.33 -4.85 4.58
C ALA A 124 -9.81 -5.03 4.86
N ARG A 125 -10.40 -4.18 5.71
CA ARG A 125 -11.85 -4.16 5.97
C ARG A 125 -12.63 -3.60 4.78
N GLN A 126 -12.02 -2.69 4.07
CA GLN A 126 -12.58 -2.04 2.88
C GLN A 126 -11.57 -2.08 1.73
N ALA A 127 -12.07 -2.23 0.52
CA ALA A 127 -11.27 -2.26 -0.69
C ALA A 127 -11.83 -1.27 -1.72
N VAL A 128 -10.99 -0.36 -2.18
CA VAL A 128 -11.29 0.52 -3.32
C VAL A 128 -10.87 -0.18 -4.59
N VAL A 129 -11.82 -0.35 -5.50
CA VAL A 129 -11.62 -0.90 -6.84
C VAL A 129 -12.27 0.01 -7.88
N GLY A 130 -11.84 -0.07 -9.14
CA GLY A 130 -12.44 0.79 -10.16
C GLY A 130 -11.78 0.69 -11.52
N SER A 131 -12.17 1.60 -12.39
CA SER A 131 -11.66 1.69 -13.76
C SER A 131 -11.47 3.13 -14.23
N LEU A 132 -10.55 3.30 -15.17
CA LEU A 132 -10.33 4.50 -15.96
C LEU A 132 -10.73 4.17 -17.39
N ASP A 133 -11.80 4.79 -17.88
CA ASP A 133 -12.25 4.62 -19.27
C ASP A 133 -11.75 5.79 -20.12
N LEU A 134 -10.82 5.47 -21.03
CA LEU A 134 -10.20 6.40 -21.98
C LEU A 134 -10.58 6.09 -23.44
N ARG A 135 -11.63 5.31 -23.69
CA ARG A 135 -12.07 4.96 -25.04
C ARG A 135 -12.60 6.16 -25.82
N THR A 136 -13.10 7.17 -25.12
CA THR A 136 -13.47 8.44 -25.74
C THR A 136 -12.25 9.35 -25.80
N ARG A 137 -11.81 9.68 -27.02
CA ARG A 137 -10.59 10.47 -27.25
C ARG A 137 -10.57 11.77 -26.44
N GLY A 138 -9.47 11.99 -25.73
CA GLY A 138 -9.24 13.20 -24.93
C GLY A 138 -10.01 13.25 -23.60
N ASN A 139 -10.90 12.30 -23.33
CA ASN A 139 -11.67 12.24 -22.10
C ASN A 139 -11.27 11.05 -21.24
N VAL A 140 -11.41 11.19 -19.94
CA VAL A 140 -11.27 10.11 -18.95
C VAL A 140 -12.53 10.06 -18.10
N ARG A 141 -13.11 8.86 -17.99
CA ARG A 141 -14.17 8.58 -17.00
C ARG A 141 -13.58 7.70 -15.92
N VAL A 142 -13.65 8.17 -14.69
CA VAL A 142 -13.27 7.41 -13.50
C VAL A 142 -14.52 6.79 -12.92
N GLN A 143 -14.47 5.49 -12.64
CA GLN A 143 -15.51 4.78 -11.90
C GLN A 143 -14.86 3.98 -10.78
N SER A 144 -15.32 4.18 -9.54
CA SER A 144 -14.76 3.51 -8.37
C SER A 144 -15.86 3.01 -7.45
N TYR A 145 -15.54 2.00 -6.66
CA TYR A 145 -16.43 1.37 -5.67
C TYR A 145 -15.65 1.11 -4.40
N VAL A 146 -16.33 1.19 -3.25
CA VAL A 146 -15.83 0.73 -1.97
C VAL A 146 -16.55 -0.58 -1.63
N ALA A 147 -15.79 -1.68 -1.55
CA ALA A 147 -16.31 -2.98 -1.16
C ALA A 147 -15.98 -3.26 0.31
N ASN A 148 -16.96 -3.67 1.08
CA ASN A 148 -16.76 -4.18 2.43
C ASN A 148 -16.38 -5.67 2.34
N THR A 149 -15.18 -6.00 2.78
CA THR A 149 -14.59 -7.34 2.60
C THR A 149 -15.17 -8.39 3.55
N THR A 150 -15.80 -7.95 4.65
CA THR A 150 -16.44 -8.84 5.64
C THR A 150 -17.82 -9.28 5.18
N THR A 151 -18.61 -8.32 4.66
CA THR A 151 -20.00 -8.58 4.27
C THR A 151 -20.16 -8.91 2.79
N GLY A 152 -19.12 -8.67 1.98
CA GLY A 152 -19.19 -8.76 0.52
C GLY A 152 -20.01 -7.64 -0.12
N LYS A 153 -20.56 -6.70 0.66
CA LYS A 153 -21.36 -5.59 0.12
C LYS A 153 -20.48 -4.61 -0.61
N VAL A 154 -20.92 -4.20 -1.78
CA VAL A 154 -20.30 -3.17 -2.59
C VAL A 154 -21.17 -1.92 -2.53
N GLY A 155 -20.55 -0.79 -2.22
CA GLY A 155 -21.22 0.51 -2.17
C GLY A 155 -21.60 1.02 -3.55
N SER A 156 -22.29 2.16 -3.57
CA SER A 156 -22.66 2.83 -4.81
C SER A 156 -21.42 3.26 -5.62
N SER A 157 -21.58 3.34 -6.92
CA SER A 157 -20.53 3.78 -7.82
C SER A 157 -20.19 5.27 -7.60
N LEU A 158 -18.90 5.56 -7.43
CA LEU A 158 -18.34 6.90 -7.46
C LEU A 158 -17.84 7.17 -8.87
N THR A 159 -18.56 8.00 -9.64
CA THR A 159 -18.23 8.30 -11.03
C THR A 159 -17.82 9.74 -11.20
N GLY A 160 -16.82 9.98 -12.04
CA GLY A 160 -16.39 11.31 -12.47
C GLY A 160 -15.97 11.27 -13.92
N SER A 161 -16.07 12.41 -14.62
CA SER A 161 -15.59 12.55 -15.99
C SER A 161 -14.81 13.86 -16.10
N SER A 162 -13.69 13.81 -16.81
CA SER A 162 -12.84 14.98 -17.08
C SER A 162 -12.13 14.79 -18.41
N THR A 163 -11.40 15.80 -18.85
CA THR A 163 -10.40 15.61 -19.90
C THR A 163 -9.16 14.92 -19.32
N LEU A 164 -8.36 14.29 -20.18
CA LEU A 164 -7.11 13.67 -19.76
C LEU A 164 -6.14 14.68 -19.11
N ASN A 165 -6.13 15.93 -19.56
CA ASN A 165 -5.32 17.00 -18.97
C ASN A 165 -5.82 17.43 -17.58
N GLN A 166 -7.07 17.15 -17.24
CA GLN A 166 -7.68 17.42 -15.94
C GLN A 166 -7.80 16.15 -15.08
N ILE A 167 -7.03 15.12 -15.37
CA ILE A 167 -7.07 13.84 -14.64
C ILE A 167 -6.78 14.01 -13.16
N PHE A 168 -5.96 15.01 -12.79
CA PHE A 168 -5.62 15.30 -11.40
C PHE A 168 -6.80 15.92 -10.64
N ASP A 169 -7.63 16.76 -11.29
CA ASP A 169 -8.85 17.29 -10.68
C ASP A 169 -9.88 16.17 -10.46
N ALA A 170 -9.97 15.22 -11.41
CA ALA A 170 -10.82 14.03 -11.26
C ALA A 170 -10.34 13.15 -10.10
N GLU A 171 -9.04 13.01 -9.93
CA GLU A 171 -8.42 12.29 -8.81
C GLU A 171 -8.79 12.95 -7.47
N LYS A 172 -8.60 14.27 -7.30
CA LYS A 172 -8.97 15.00 -6.07
C LYS A 172 -10.46 14.87 -5.77
N SER A 173 -11.31 15.04 -6.79
CA SER A 173 -12.75 14.84 -6.64
C SER A 173 -13.10 13.44 -6.13
N LEU A 174 -12.43 12.40 -6.63
CA LEU A 174 -12.64 11.04 -6.15
C LEU A 174 -12.14 10.85 -4.72
N VAL A 175 -10.97 11.39 -4.35
CA VAL A 175 -10.42 11.31 -3.00
C VAL A 175 -11.40 11.87 -1.96
N PHE A 176 -11.93 13.08 -2.18
CA PHE A 176 -12.89 13.67 -1.24
C PHE A 176 -14.17 12.85 -1.10
N ARG A 177 -14.70 12.32 -2.22
CA ARG A 177 -15.86 11.43 -2.19
C ARG A 177 -15.56 10.11 -1.47
N LEU A 178 -14.33 9.59 -1.58
CA LEU A 178 -13.91 8.41 -0.82
C LEU A 178 -13.91 8.69 0.67
N PHE A 179 -13.39 9.83 1.12
CA PHE A 179 -13.45 10.22 2.53
C PHE A 179 -14.89 10.33 3.04
N ASP A 180 -15.79 10.91 2.24
CA ASP A 180 -17.21 11.01 2.60
C ASP A 180 -17.86 9.63 2.77
N VAL A 181 -17.65 8.71 1.82
CA VAL A 181 -18.19 7.34 1.86
C VAL A 181 -17.58 6.52 3.00
N LEU A 182 -16.30 6.76 3.31
CA LEU A 182 -15.60 6.10 4.41
C LEU A 182 -15.96 6.70 5.78
N GLY A 183 -16.73 7.78 5.81
CA GLY A 183 -17.12 8.47 7.05
C GLY A 183 -15.98 9.22 7.74
N VAL A 184 -14.92 9.55 7.01
CA VAL A 184 -13.74 10.23 7.54
C VAL A 184 -13.92 11.74 7.49
N LYS A 185 -13.76 12.40 8.64
CA LYS A 185 -13.82 13.86 8.73
C LYS A 185 -12.40 14.43 8.69
N LEU A 186 -12.11 15.15 7.61
CA LEU A 186 -10.82 15.80 7.43
C LEU A 186 -10.73 17.09 8.25
N THR A 187 -9.58 17.31 8.86
CA THR A 187 -9.21 18.62 9.40
C THR A 187 -8.97 19.62 8.28
N PRO A 188 -9.02 20.94 8.55
CA PRO A 188 -8.71 21.96 7.53
C PRO A 188 -7.28 21.83 6.98
N GLU A 189 -6.35 21.34 7.78
CA GLU A 189 -4.95 21.12 7.37
C GLU A 189 -4.83 19.93 6.42
N GLU A 190 -5.40 18.76 6.80
CA GLU A 190 -5.44 17.57 5.93
C GLU A 190 -6.09 17.92 4.58
N ARG A 191 -7.22 18.64 4.60
CA ARG A 191 -7.91 19.09 3.38
C ARG A 191 -7.00 19.93 2.49
N ARG A 192 -6.32 20.95 3.02
CA ARG A 192 -5.39 21.80 2.25
C ARG A 192 -4.25 20.99 1.63
N THR A 193 -3.71 20.03 2.39
CA THR A 193 -2.64 19.16 1.90
C THR A 193 -3.13 18.27 0.75
N ILE A 194 -4.36 17.73 0.85
CA ILE A 194 -4.95 16.89 -0.19
C ILE A 194 -5.31 17.72 -1.43
N GLU A 195 -5.78 18.96 -1.29
CA GLU A 195 -6.11 19.85 -2.41
C GLU A 195 -4.88 20.18 -3.26
N ALA A 196 -3.69 20.12 -2.70
CA ALA A 196 -2.45 20.32 -3.44
C ALA A 196 -2.23 19.16 -4.43
N HIS A 197 -2.06 19.49 -5.70
CA HIS A 197 -1.76 18.49 -6.74
C HIS A 197 -0.32 18.00 -6.59
N ALA A 198 -0.14 16.68 -6.60
CA ALA A 198 1.19 16.06 -6.53
C ALA A 198 2.06 16.41 -7.76
N THR A 199 1.42 16.60 -8.91
CA THR A 199 1.98 17.09 -10.18
C THR A 199 0.87 17.68 -11.03
N ARG A 200 1.21 18.54 -11.98
CA ARG A 200 0.33 18.99 -13.07
C ARG A 200 0.84 18.56 -14.44
N SER A 201 1.97 17.86 -14.48
CA SER A 201 2.58 17.35 -15.70
C SER A 201 2.05 15.95 -16.04
N LEU A 202 1.20 15.87 -17.08
CA LEU A 202 0.69 14.58 -17.56
C LEU A 202 1.84 13.67 -18.02
N VAL A 203 2.88 14.23 -18.62
CA VAL A 203 4.04 13.45 -19.11
C VAL A 203 4.82 12.86 -17.93
N ALA A 204 5.06 13.64 -16.87
CA ALA A 204 5.68 13.14 -15.65
C ALA A 204 4.82 12.08 -14.97
N PHE A 205 3.49 12.26 -14.97
CA PHE A 205 2.57 11.28 -14.40
C PHE A 205 2.53 9.98 -15.21
N LEU A 206 2.64 10.02 -16.53
CA LEU A 206 2.75 8.82 -17.36
C LEU A 206 4.07 8.05 -17.06
N ALA A 207 5.19 8.76 -16.88
CA ALA A 207 6.44 8.14 -16.45
C ALA A 207 6.30 7.53 -15.06
N PHE A 208 5.75 8.25 -14.09
CA PHE A 208 5.45 7.77 -12.75
C PHE A 208 4.55 6.52 -12.78
N SER A 209 3.52 6.52 -13.61
CA SER A 209 2.59 5.39 -13.75
C SER A 209 3.28 4.14 -14.28
N ARG A 210 4.23 4.28 -15.22
CA ARG A 210 5.08 3.16 -15.69
C ARG A 210 5.96 2.65 -14.55
N GLY A 211 6.56 3.54 -13.76
CA GLY A 211 7.33 3.16 -12.58
C GLY A 211 6.47 2.39 -11.56
N SER A 212 5.28 2.89 -11.29
CA SER A 212 4.32 2.25 -10.38
C SER A 212 3.90 0.86 -10.85
N ARG A 213 3.74 0.68 -12.16
CA ARG A 213 3.44 -0.63 -12.74
C ARG A 213 4.66 -1.57 -12.68
N ALA A 214 5.86 -1.10 -13.06
CA ALA A 214 7.08 -1.91 -12.99
C ALA A 214 7.34 -2.42 -11.56
N GLU A 215 7.18 -1.54 -10.56
CA GLU A 215 7.30 -1.88 -9.15
C GLU A 215 6.28 -2.96 -8.73
N ALA A 216 5.03 -2.87 -9.19
CA ALA A 216 3.98 -3.85 -8.92
C ALA A 216 4.33 -5.25 -9.47
N PHE A 217 5.06 -5.31 -10.58
CA PHE A 217 5.54 -6.55 -11.18
C PHE A 217 6.91 -7.00 -10.64
N GLY A 218 7.50 -6.29 -9.67
CA GLY A 218 8.78 -6.63 -9.06
C GLY A 218 10.00 -6.23 -9.90
N ASP A 219 9.81 -5.49 -10.99
CA ASP A 219 10.90 -4.93 -11.80
C ASP A 219 11.36 -3.60 -11.19
N PHE A 220 12.12 -3.71 -10.10
CA PHE A 220 12.60 -2.55 -9.35
C PHE A 220 13.61 -1.69 -10.12
N PRO A 221 14.53 -2.26 -10.94
CA PRO A 221 15.40 -1.46 -11.80
C PRO A 221 14.62 -0.62 -12.81
N ALA A 222 13.64 -1.19 -13.51
CA ALA A 222 12.78 -0.44 -14.42
C ALA A 222 11.93 0.60 -13.69
N ALA A 223 11.40 0.26 -12.50
CA ALA A 223 10.65 1.19 -11.66
C ALA A 223 11.49 2.41 -11.29
N LEU A 224 12.73 2.20 -10.82
CA LEU A 224 13.67 3.26 -10.48
C LEU A 224 13.95 4.19 -11.68
N GLY A 225 14.20 3.62 -12.87
CA GLY A 225 14.39 4.38 -14.11
C GLY A 225 13.19 5.26 -14.45
N HIS A 226 11.97 4.73 -14.34
CA HIS A 226 10.74 5.47 -14.62
C HIS A 226 10.43 6.55 -13.59
N TYR A 227 10.70 6.30 -12.29
CA TYR A 227 10.54 7.33 -11.26
C TYR A 227 11.58 8.45 -11.41
N SER A 228 12.82 8.11 -11.78
CA SER A 228 13.86 9.09 -12.10
C SER A 228 13.47 9.97 -13.29
N GLU A 229 12.87 9.36 -14.32
CA GLU A 229 12.32 10.10 -15.46
C GLU A 229 11.17 11.02 -15.07
N ALA A 230 10.25 10.55 -14.22
CA ALA A 230 9.15 11.38 -13.71
C ALA A 230 9.67 12.62 -12.95
N VAL A 231 10.67 12.44 -12.09
CA VAL A 231 11.33 13.54 -11.35
C VAL A 231 12.08 14.48 -12.30
N ARG A 232 12.70 13.97 -13.35
CA ARG A 232 13.37 14.79 -14.37
C ARG A 232 12.38 15.68 -15.14
N LEU A 233 11.19 15.12 -15.45
CA LEU A 233 10.11 15.81 -16.18
C LEU A 233 9.36 16.82 -15.32
N ASP A 234 9.23 16.54 -14.02
CA ASP A 234 8.67 17.45 -13.02
C ASP A 234 9.43 17.30 -11.70
N PRO A 235 10.42 18.19 -11.45
CA PRO A 235 11.19 18.18 -10.20
C PRO A 235 10.36 18.49 -8.96
N THR A 236 9.12 18.97 -9.08
CA THR A 236 8.23 19.25 -7.95
C THR A 236 7.33 18.04 -7.59
N PHE A 237 7.40 16.97 -8.37
CA PHE A 237 6.60 15.77 -8.16
C PHE A 237 7.09 14.95 -6.95
N THR A 238 6.70 15.39 -5.73
CA THR A 238 7.18 14.83 -4.46
C THR A 238 6.90 13.34 -4.30
N VAL A 239 5.75 12.86 -4.80
CA VAL A 239 5.41 11.42 -4.73
C VAL A 239 6.38 10.58 -5.56
N ALA A 240 6.78 11.06 -6.74
CA ALA A 240 7.79 10.38 -7.57
C ALA A 240 9.18 10.40 -6.91
N GLN A 241 9.56 11.53 -6.29
CA GLN A 241 10.80 11.62 -5.52
C GLN A 241 10.83 10.62 -4.37
N ALA A 242 9.74 10.54 -3.58
CA ALA A 242 9.64 9.61 -2.45
C ALA A 242 9.73 8.15 -2.90
N ARG A 243 9.07 7.79 -4.03
CA ARG A 243 9.14 6.42 -4.57
C ARG A 243 10.52 6.07 -5.09
N ARG A 244 11.18 7.00 -5.79
CA ARG A 244 12.57 6.84 -6.22
C ARG A 244 13.48 6.58 -5.02
N ALA A 245 13.43 7.46 -4.01
CA ALA A 245 14.25 7.35 -2.82
C ALA A 245 14.03 6.02 -2.06
N ALA A 246 12.78 5.54 -2.00
CA ALA A 246 12.46 4.27 -1.36
C ALA A 246 13.14 3.06 -2.03
N LEU A 247 13.33 3.11 -3.36
CA LEU A 247 14.03 2.06 -4.11
C LEU A 247 15.55 2.17 -4.03
N GLU A 248 16.09 3.40 -3.90
CA GLU A 248 17.53 3.65 -3.82
C GLU A 248 18.11 3.35 -2.43
N THR A 249 17.30 3.50 -1.37
CA THR A 249 17.81 3.48 0.00
C THR A 249 17.66 2.09 0.62
N PRO A 250 18.76 1.42 1.03
CA PRO A 250 18.66 0.27 1.91
C PRO A 250 18.13 0.74 3.28
N VAL A 251 17.00 0.20 3.71
CA VAL A 251 16.47 0.48 5.06
C VAL A 251 17.40 -0.16 6.07
N ARG A 252 18.22 0.64 6.77
CA ARG A 252 18.96 0.15 7.93
C ARG A 252 17.92 -0.22 9.01
N ALA A 253 18.00 -1.47 9.48
CA ALA A 253 17.27 -1.86 10.68
C ALA A 253 17.82 -1.03 11.85
N VAL A 254 17.12 0.03 12.25
CA VAL A 254 17.48 0.83 13.41
C VAL A 254 16.94 0.08 14.63
N ALA A 255 17.82 -0.63 15.33
CA ALA A 255 17.54 -1.13 16.67
C ALA A 255 17.54 0.07 17.62
N GLY A 256 16.40 0.73 17.79
CA GLY A 256 16.23 1.84 18.71
C GLY A 256 14.83 2.45 18.59
N PRO A 257 14.34 3.17 19.61
CA PRO A 257 13.05 3.83 19.53
C PRO A 257 13.11 4.94 18.47
N VAL A 258 12.52 4.71 17.33
CA VAL A 258 12.44 5.70 16.25
C VAL A 258 11.41 6.74 16.64
N VAL A 259 11.86 7.83 17.22
CA VAL A 259 11.07 9.04 17.40
C VAL A 259 11.07 9.76 16.05
N GLY A 260 9.93 9.78 15.35
CA GLY A 260 9.71 10.69 14.24
C GLY A 260 9.80 10.14 12.82
N LEU A 261 9.79 8.83 12.58
CA LEU A 261 9.74 8.28 11.22
C LEU A 261 8.52 7.41 11.00
N SER A 262 7.79 7.72 9.97
CA SER A 262 6.79 6.91 9.25
C SER A 262 6.18 5.73 9.99
N ARG A 263 4.94 5.83 10.38
CA ARG A 263 4.16 4.65 10.79
C ARG A 263 3.99 3.74 9.61
N VAL A 264 4.83 2.74 9.54
CA VAL A 264 4.63 1.60 8.65
C VAL A 264 3.57 0.73 9.29
N ILE A 265 2.39 0.65 8.70
CA ILE A 265 1.34 -0.22 9.16
C ILE A 265 1.28 -1.43 8.22
N GLY A 266 1.85 -2.55 8.62
CA GLY A 266 1.66 -3.85 7.98
C GLY A 266 0.77 -4.72 8.88
N VAL A 267 -0.26 -5.37 8.35
CA VAL A 267 -0.98 -6.35 9.15
C VAL A 267 -0.05 -7.53 9.37
N SER A 268 0.43 -7.72 10.61
CA SER A 268 1.21 -8.90 10.95
C SER A 268 0.38 -10.17 10.67
N THR A 269 1.00 -11.14 10.04
CA THR A 269 0.41 -12.47 9.84
C THR A 269 -0.03 -13.11 11.17
N ASP A 270 0.55 -12.68 12.29
CA ASP A 270 0.20 -13.19 13.63
C ASP A 270 -1.21 -12.78 14.10
N LEU A 271 -1.75 -11.65 13.61
CA LEU A 271 -3.15 -11.28 13.88
C LEU A 271 -4.15 -12.12 13.09
N ILE A 272 -3.73 -12.66 11.95
CA ILE A 272 -4.54 -13.52 11.09
C ILE A 272 -4.51 -14.96 11.57
N ASN A 273 -3.44 -15.38 12.27
CA ASN A 273 -3.15 -16.77 12.64
C ASN A 273 -3.42 -17.10 14.12
N ARG A 274 -4.03 -16.22 14.92
CA ARG A 274 -4.42 -16.60 16.27
C ARG A 274 -5.61 -17.57 16.22
N PRO A 275 -5.44 -18.84 16.62
CA PRO A 275 -6.58 -19.68 16.92
C PRO A 275 -7.34 -19.03 18.10
N SER A 276 -8.65 -18.94 18.00
CA SER A 276 -9.53 -18.59 19.10
C SER A 276 -9.47 -19.68 20.18
N ALA A 277 -8.45 -19.62 21.05
CA ALA A 277 -8.42 -20.40 22.27
C ALA A 277 -9.24 -19.66 23.32
N GLY A 278 -10.49 -20.00 23.43
CA GLY A 278 -11.27 -19.71 24.62
C GLY A 278 -10.68 -20.47 25.79
N THR A 279 -10.11 -19.76 26.74
CA THR A 279 -9.95 -20.22 28.12
C THR A 279 -10.03 -19.01 29.02
N VAL A 280 -11.10 -19.01 29.80
CA VAL A 280 -11.28 -18.20 31.01
C VAL A 280 -10.23 -18.64 32.01
N GLY A 281 -9.31 -17.75 32.38
CA GLY A 281 -8.31 -17.96 33.43
C GLY A 281 -8.19 -16.70 34.27
N THR A 282 -8.47 -16.86 35.52
CA THR A 282 -8.50 -15.92 36.64
C THR A 282 -7.23 -15.06 36.78
N ALA A 283 -7.49 -13.84 37.24
CA ALA A 283 -6.51 -12.83 37.59
C ALA A 283 -5.52 -13.30 38.67
N ALA A 284 -4.23 -13.01 38.47
CA ALA A 284 -3.32 -12.50 39.48
C ALA A 284 -1.95 -12.17 38.82
N ASP A 285 -1.41 -11.01 39.29
CA ASP A 285 -0.03 -10.54 39.24
C ASP A 285 0.49 -9.82 37.99
N ALA A 286 0.75 -8.54 38.25
CA ALA A 286 1.34 -7.51 37.43
C ALA A 286 2.89 -7.66 37.29
N PRO A 287 3.55 -6.66 36.68
CA PRO A 287 3.68 -6.46 35.22
C PRO A 287 5.12 -6.73 34.80
N SER A 288 5.33 -7.64 33.90
CA SER A 288 6.57 -7.71 33.15
C SER A 288 6.30 -7.26 31.74
N SER A 289 7.02 -6.25 31.31
CA SER A 289 7.28 -5.77 29.95
C SER A 289 6.41 -6.42 28.86
N ALA A 290 5.25 -5.83 28.65
CA ALA A 290 4.37 -6.14 27.53
C ALA A 290 5.17 -6.01 26.24
N GLY A 291 5.45 -7.11 25.58
CA GLY A 291 5.85 -7.15 24.21
C GLY A 291 4.78 -6.42 23.39
N ARG A 292 5.08 -5.21 22.96
CA ARG A 292 4.23 -4.45 22.07
C ARG A 292 4.08 -5.25 20.79
N GLN A 293 2.89 -5.78 20.58
CA GLN A 293 2.50 -6.33 19.27
C GLN A 293 2.58 -5.18 18.26
N LEU A 294 3.65 -5.19 17.48
CA LEU A 294 3.83 -4.26 16.38
C LEU A 294 2.88 -4.70 15.24
N VAL A 295 1.69 -4.11 15.23
CA VAL A 295 0.90 -4.05 14.01
C VAL A 295 1.60 -3.05 13.12
N THR A 296 2.36 -3.54 12.16
CA THR A 296 3.16 -2.69 11.28
C THR A 296 2.40 -2.42 10.00
N PHE A 297 1.87 -1.22 9.83
CA PHE A 297 1.31 -0.75 8.57
C PHE A 297 2.31 0.22 7.92
N THR A 298 2.56 0.16 6.63
CA THR A 298 3.33 1.19 5.94
C THR A 298 2.41 2.32 5.53
N VAL A 299 2.43 3.41 6.28
CA VAL A 299 1.90 4.70 5.84
C VAL A 299 3.01 5.42 5.11
N ILE A 300 2.72 5.90 3.90
CA ILE A 300 3.63 6.76 3.16
C ILE A 300 3.93 7.99 4.01
N VAL A 301 5.21 8.24 4.22
CA VAL A 301 5.76 9.26 5.12
C VAL A 301 5.22 10.64 4.82
N ARG A 302 4.77 11.32 5.85
CA ARG A 302 4.65 12.76 5.92
C ARG A 302 6.06 13.33 6.15
N THR A 303 6.67 13.96 5.17
CA THR A 303 7.73 14.93 5.41
C THR A 303 7.08 16.27 5.66
N PRO A 304 7.56 17.03 6.66
CA PRO A 304 7.06 18.38 6.95
C PRO A 304 7.36 19.34 5.79
#